data_04ee94b8e74da91a894059bff7a0550c
#
_entry.id   04ee94b8e74da91a894059bff7a0550c
#
_cell.length_a   1.000
_cell.length_b   1.000
_cell.length_c   1.000
_cell.angle_alpha   90.00
_cell.angle_beta   90.00
_cell.angle_gamma   90.00
#
_symmetry.space_group_name_H-M   'P 1'
#
loop_
_entity.id
_entity.type
_entity.pdbx_description
1 polymer ?
#
loop_
_entity_poly.entity_id
_entity_poly.type
_entity_poly.pdbx_seq_one_letter_code
_entity_poly.pdbx_strand_id
1 'polypeptide(L)'
;MRLDAKKRRLFFWWALAALALLALALRLGAGWELSGTAAVAHPLEVTDMATYRRLALQIRQGIWPSVFDYQPFYYTILLPLAYCFSPSGGVWPVIIIQSLLGASCVALSGICAARLFGRRAGIIAAAILALSRYHIFYTPYLLLETCFSFWVALTLYFALSAMARPLRIRAVIGLSSCLGLAVLTRGSAVLWLPGMVALLAWQHRASPRRLVMALAIGALCYAMPILPYAVHNSRSPGHLCGASVAGGKVLALGNSPEAPAGGLEYPRTYHQWCAQEADRSCSVPQNILRWLRREPALFADLVFRKLLCFWDKTEIPNNISFEPHASQSRILHLPVLLPWAVIGTLGLAFLLRHGGVIRRRKWLMLSWMLVAYWLATSAFYILARFRIGALPLLAVAGAGFLTLSIRQIRFRASLERNALPCTALALAVAAYAVCGAYGIYRSGVLPALHRRFRPDGYAMSYQGCRIRYDHGPLLDGGMIPVETPSGGLTLTKRLITGESGSGGTRAIRVLLQVIVPRGASAPPRVRLRMNGRPVPALPRLVHERQAQWLAWEFTAAAAPEAVLQFDFPPAAHGIAFVADTLRDYGRTQIDARSFQLECGLEANVELETKAD
;
A
#
# COMPACT_ATOMS: atom_id res chain seq x y z
N MET A 1 -43.58 9.32 15.57
CA MET A 1 -43.66 10.51 14.71
C MET A 1 -42.96 10.25 13.38
N ARG A 2 -43.69 10.04 12.27
CA ARG A 2 -43.12 9.82 10.94
C ARG A 2 -42.79 11.20 10.35
N LEU A 3 -41.50 11.56 10.32
CA LEU A 3 -41.03 12.73 9.56
C LEU A 3 -41.49 12.60 8.09
N ASP A 4 -42.03 13.68 7.53
CA ASP A 4 -42.41 13.81 6.13
C ASP A 4 -41.25 13.38 5.21
N ALA A 5 -41.53 12.73 4.10
CA ALA A 5 -40.52 12.21 3.16
C ALA A 5 -39.54 13.28 2.65
N LYS A 6 -40.06 14.54 2.52
CA LYS A 6 -39.26 15.73 2.16
C LYS A 6 -38.28 16.10 3.28
N LYS A 7 -38.71 16.11 4.55
CA LYS A 7 -37.83 16.38 5.71
C LYS A 7 -36.73 15.33 5.85
N ARG A 8 -37.04 14.03 5.63
CA ARG A 8 -36.02 12.93 5.65
C ARG A 8 -35.03 13.04 4.51
N ARG A 9 -35.45 13.50 3.33
CA ARG A 9 -34.55 13.72 2.20
C ARG A 9 -33.62 14.90 2.49
N LEU A 10 -34.14 15.98 3.03
CA LEU A 10 -33.35 17.16 3.39
C LEU A 10 -32.33 16.82 4.49
N PHE A 11 -32.77 16.13 5.55
CA PHE A 11 -31.88 15.66 6.62
C PHE A 11 -30.72 14.80 6.10
N PHE A 12 -30.99 13.90 5.14
CA PHE A 12 -29.91 13.08 4.53
C PHE A 12 -28.85 13.95 3.86
N TRP A 13 -29.24 14.95 3.09
CA TRP A 13 -28.30 15.82 2.39
C TRP A 13 -27.51 16.71 3.36
N TRP A 14 -28.15 17.23 4.39
CA TRP A 14 -27.47 18.00 5.44
C TRP A 14 -26.48 17.13 6.23
N ALA A 15 -26.87 15.93 6.63
CA ALA A 15 -25.97 15.01 7.31
C ALA A 15 -24.78 14.61 6.44
N LEU A 16 -25.01 14.40 5.14
CA LEU A 16 -23.95 14.07 4.20
C LEU A 16 -22.98 15.25 3.99
N ALA A 17 -23.51 16.46 3.86
CA ALA A 17 -22.71 17.68 3.75
C ALA A 17 -21.88 17.91 5.03
N ALA A 18 -22.49 17.76 6.21
CA ALA A 18 -21.79 17.89 7.50
C ALA A 18 -20.64 16.87 7.63
N LEU A 19 -20.85 15.60 7.23
CA LEU A 19 -19.82 14.58 7.25
C LEU A 19 -18.71 14.85 6.22
N ALA A 20 -19.04 15.39 5.05
CA ALA A 20 -18.05 15.80 4.07
C ALA A 20 -17.20 16.99 4.57
N LEU A 21 -17.83 17.96 5.21
CA LEU A 21 -17.15 19.10 5.84
C LEU A 21 -16.27 18.65 7.01
N LEU A 22 -16.76 17.76 7.86
CA LEU A 22 -15.95 17.14 8.93
C LEU A 22 -14.74 16.41 8.34
N ALA A 23 -14.95 15.62 7.27
CA ALA A 23 -13.89 14.92 6.58
C ALA A 23 -12.84 15.88 6.00
N LEU A 24 -13.27 17.02 5.45
CA LEU A 24 -12.39 18.08 4.96
C LEU A 24 -11.59 18.69 6.11
N ALA A 25 -12.26 19.06 7.21
CA ALA A 25 -11.62 19.66 8.38
C ALA A 25 -10.56 18.73 9.00
N LEU A 26 -10.88 17.45 9.19
CA LEU A 26 -9.93 16.47 9.72
C LEU A 26 -8.69 16.31 8.83
N ARG A 27 -8.84 16.32 7.51
CA ARG A 27 -7.73 16.19 6.55
C ARG A 27 -6.86 17.45 6.47
N LEU A 28 -7.51 18.61 6.44
CA LEU A 28 -6.78 19.89 6.46
C LEU A 28 -6.05 20.08 7.79
N GLY A 29 -6.69 19.71 8.91
CA GLY A 29 -6.05 19.79 10.22
C GLY A 29 -4.87 18.83 10.36
N ALA A 30 -5.01 17.57 9.96
CA ALA A 30 -3.88 16.62 9.91
C ALA A 30 -2.79 17.11 8.94
N GLY A 31 -3.19 17.67 7.80
CA GLY A 31 -2.28 18.31 6.85
C GLY A 31 -1.52 19.49 7.47
N TRP A 32 -2.20 20.31 8.29
CA TRP A 32 -1.57 21.40 9.02
C TRP A 32 -0.51 20.89 10.01
N GLU A 33 -0.85 19.92 10.84
CA GLU A 33 0.06 19.35 11.82
C GLU A 33 1.28 18.66 11.18
N LEU A 34 1.10 18.01 10.02
CA LEU A 34 2.14 17.23 9.35
C LEU A 34 2.92 18.01 8.27
N SER A 35 2.43 19.17 7.81
CA SER A 35 3.05 19.94 6.70
C SER A 35 4.48 20.41 6.98
N GLY A 36 4.82 20.61 8.25
CA GLY A 36 6.18 20.98 8.68
C GLY A 36 7.13 19.81 8.87
N THR A 37 6.63 18.58 8.76
CA THR A 37 7.47 17.38 8.90
C THR A 37 8.32 17.17 7.64
N ALA A 38 9.52 16.63 7.80
CA ALA A 38 10.40 16.37 6.66
C ALA A 38 9.76 15.41 5.64
N ALA A 39 9.03 14.39 6.09
CA ALA A 39 8.34 13.45 5.22
C ALA A 39 7.30 14.11 4.29
N VAL A 40 6.71 15.23 4.68
CA VAL A 40 5.74 15.98 3.86
C VAL A 40 6.44 17.12 3.11
N ALA A 41 7.21 17.96 3.79
CA ALA A 41 7.83 19.15 3.21
C ALA A 41 8.99 18.80 2.25
N HIS A 42 9.81 17.86 2.64
CA HIS A 42 11.07 17.48 1.95
C HIS A 42 11.19 15.95 1.87
N PRO A 43 10.29 15.26 1.14
CA PRO A 43 10.31 13.81 1.09
C PRO A 43 11.66 13.29 0.57
N LEU A 44 12.15 12.24 1.21
CA LEU A 44 13.43 11.62 0.91
C LEU A 44 13.50 11.13 -0.54
N GLU A 45 14.65 11.32 -1.19
CA GLU A 45 14.85 11.05 -2.63
C GLU A 45 14.58 9.59 -3.05
N VAL A 46 14.71 8.66 -2.13
CA VAL A 46 14.42 7.23 -2.37
C VAL A 46 12.93 6.90 -2.40
N THR A 47 12.07 7.87 -2.01
CA THR A 47 10.62 7.66 -1.96
C THR A 47 9.93 7.98 -3.28
N ASP A 48 8.78 7.34 -3.51
CA ASP A 48 7.91 7.68 -4.63
C ASP A 48 7.47 9.16 -4.57
N MET A 49 7.35 9.71 -3.35
CA MET A 49 6.93 11.10 -3.12
C MET A 49 7.90 12.10 -3.75
N ALA A 50 9.19 11.92 -3.53
CA ALA A 50 10.22 12.77 -4.14
C ALA A 50 10.26 12.58 -5.66
N THR A 51 10.12 11.34 -6.14
CA THR A 51 10.06 11.03 -7.57
C THR A 51 8.87 11.71 -8.25
N TYR A 52 7.66 11.63 -7.67
CA TYR A 52 6.49 12.30 -8.22
C TYR A 52 6.65 13.82 -8.24
N ARG A 53 7.18 14.41 -7.16
CA ARG A 53 7.45 15.85 -7.10
C ARG A 53 8.42 16.29 -8.20
N ARG A 54 9.54 15.60 -8.35
CA ARG A 54 10.56 15.88 -9.36
C ARG A 54 9.98 15.81 -10.78
N LEU A 55 9.30 14.70 -11.11
CA LEU A 55 8.68 14.50 -12.42
C LEU A 55 7.64 15.58 -12.73
N ALA A 56 6.80 15.93 -11.76
CA ALA A 56 5.78 16.95 -11.96
C ALA A 56 6.38 18.36 -12.20
N LEU A 57 7.45 18.70 -11.51
CA LEU A 57 8.16 19.96 -11.74
C LEU A 57 8.88 20.00 -13.09
N GLN A 58 9.49 18.89 -13.52
CA GLN A 58 10.10 18.75 -14.84
C GLN A 58 9.07 18.91 -15.96
N ILE A 59 7.92 18.25 -15.84
CA ILE A 59 6.82 18.32 -16.82
C ILE A 59 6.30 19.77 -16.93
N ARG A 60 6.19 20.50 -15.84
CA ARG A 60 5.84 21.93 -15.89
C ARG A 60 6.86 22.80 -16.63
N GLN A 61 8.12 22.38 -16.65
CA GLN A 61 9.19 23.03 -17.43
C GLN A 61 9.23 22.56 -18.89
N GLY A 62 8.28 21.68 -19.31
CA GLY A 62 8.25 21.10 -20.64
C GLY A 62 9.17 19.88 -20.82
N ILE A 63 9.81 19.42 -19.74
CA ILE A 63 10.71 18.26 -19.76
C ILE A 63 9.92 17.00 -19.48
N TRP A 64 9.64 16.22 -20.51
CA TRP A 64 8.90 14.96 -20.42
C TRP A 64 9.85 13.77 -20.25
N PRO A 65 9.49 12.76 -19.43
CA PRO A 65 10.29 11.54 -19.35
C PRO A 65 10.25 10.78 -20.68
N SER A 66 11.33 10.08 -21.01
CA SER A 66 11.41 9.25 -22.22
C SER A 66 10.34 8.13 -22.23
N VAL A 67 10.07 7.57 -21.05
CA VAL A 67 9.00 6.60 -20.81
C VAL A 67 8.35 6.85 -19.47
N PHE A 68 7.10 6.48 -19.32
CA PHE A 68 6.38 6.54 -18.04
C PHE A 68 6.55 5.20 -17.31
N ASP A 69 7.47 5.14 -16.35
CA ASP A 69 7.66 3.98 -15.48
C ASP A 69 6.52 3.85 -14.46
N TYR A 70 6.11 4.96 -13.84
CA TYR A 70 4.98 5.00 -12.91
C TYR A 70 3.67 5.26 -13.63
N GLN A 71 2.54 4.97 -12.96
CA GLN A 71 1.23 5.33 -13.47
C GLN A 71 1.12 6.86 -13.58
N PRO A 72 0.84 7.41 -14.79
CA PRO A 72 1.18 8.80 -15.08
C PRO A 72 0.21 9.84 -14.53
N PHE A 73 -1.06 9.52 -14.23
CA PHE A 73 -2.08 10.52 -13.89
C PHE A 73 -1.63 11.48 -12.79
N TYR A 74 -1.03 10.95 -11.73
CA TYR A 74 -0.75 11.72 -10.52
C TYR A 74 0.30 12.82 -10.78
N TYR A 75 1.42 12.49 -11.40
CA TYR A 75 2.52 13.42 -11.62
C TYR A 75 2.48 14.16 -12.96
N THR A 76 1.59 13.75 -13.89
CA THR A 76 1.41 14.48 -15.15
C THR A 76 0.22 15.43 -15.14
N ILE A 77 -0.79 15.20 -14.32
CA ILE A 77 -2.02 16.00 -14.27
C ILE A 77 -2.22 16.62 -12.90
N LEU A 78 -2.36 15.83 -11.82
CA LEU A 78 -2.77 16.34 -10.52
C LEU A 78 -1.69 17.24 -9.89
N LEU A 79 -0.46 16.78 -9.79
CA LEU A 79 0.62 17.56 -9.19
C LEU A 79 0.98 18.81 -10.01
N PRO A 80 1.15 18.77 -11.35
CA PRO A 80 1.37 19.98 -12.14
C PRO A 80 0.26 21.01 -11.99
N LEU A 81 -1.00 20.58 -11.93
CA LEU A 81 -2.13 21.47 -11.65
C LEU A 81 -2.01 22.12 -10.27
N ALA A 82 -1.70 21.33 -9.23
CA ALA A 82 -1.47 21.86 -7.89
C ALA A 82 -0.31 22.88 -7.86
N TYR A 83 0.76 22.60 -8.58
CA TYR A 83 1.94 23.46 -8.65
C TYR A 83 1.76 24.72 -9.53
N CYS A 84 0.62 24.88 -10.22
CA CYS A 84 0.24 26.18 -10.75
C CYS A 84 0.02 27.23 -9.65
N PHE A 85 -0.40 26.78 -8.45
CA PHE A 85 -0.59 27.64 -7.28
C PHE A 85 0.65 27.75 -6.38
N SER A 86 1.68 26.95 -6.63
CA SER A 86 2.98 27.01 -5.90
C SER A 86 4.10 26.54 -6.84
N PRO A 87 4.66 27.44 -7.67
CA PRO A 87 5.67 27.09 -8.67
C PRO A 87 6.94 26.43 -8.11
N SER A 88 7.28 26.70 -6.85
CA SER A 88 8.39 26.08 -6.14
C SER A 88 8.14 24.63 -5.70
N GLY A 89 6.94 24.11 -5.95
CA GLY A 89 6.56 22.75 -5.53
C GLY A 89 6.20 22.64 -4.05
N GLY A 90 5.61 23.69 -3.47
CA GLY A 90 5.10 23.69 -2.10
C GLY A 90 3.98 22.68 -1.90
N VAL A 91 3.87 22.13 -0.69
CA VAL A 91 2.97 21.01 -0.40
C VAL A 91 1.51 21.41 -0.20
N TRP A 92 1.25 22.65 0.19
CA TRP A 92 -0.11 23.11 0.56
C TRP A 92 -1.16 22.99 -0.55
N PRO A 93 -0.90 23.37 -1.81
CA PRO A 93 -1.89 23.16 -2.87
C PRO A 93 -2.27 21.68 -3.05
N VAL A 94 -1.30 20.78 -2.88
CA VAL A 94 -1.54 19.33 -2.96
C VAL A 94 -2.39 18.86 -1.79
N ILE A 95 -2.06 19.29 -0.56
CA ILE A 95 -2.84 18.97 0.66
C ILE A 95 -4.30 19.42 0.49
N ILE A 96 -4.53 20.64 -0.01
CA ILE A 96 -5.88 21.18 -0.22
C ILE A 96 -6.64 20.34 -1.26
N ILE A 97 -6.05 20.10 -2.43
CA ILE A 97 -6.68 19.31 -3.50
C ILE A 97 -6.99 17.90 -3.02
N GLN A 98 -6.04 17.22 -2.38
CA GLN A 98 -6.25 15.87 -1.86
C GLN A 98 -7.29 15.84 -0.72
N SER A 99 -7.36 16.87 0.11
CA SER A 99 -8.40 17.00 1.15
C SER A 99 -9.80 17.15 0.54
N LEU A 100 -9.92 17.95 -0.53
CA LEU A 100 -11.18 18.10 -1.28
C LEU A 100 -11.58 16.80 -1.97
N LEU A 101 -10.64 16.09 -2.59
CA LEU A 101 -10.89 14.77 -3.20
C LEU A 101 -11.32 13.76 -2.13
N GLY A 102 -10.67 13.74 -0.96
CA GLY A 102 -11.04 12.88 0.16
C GLY A 102 -12.43 13.17 0.72
N ALA A 103 -12.81 14.43 0.88
CA ALA A 103 -14.14 14.84 1.31
C ALA A 103 -15.22 14.48 0.25
N SER A 104 -14.90 14.67 -1.03
CA SER A 104 -15.77 14.27 -2.15
C SER A 104 -15.96 12.75 -2.18
N CYS A 105 -14.90 11.98 -1.88
CA CYS A 105 -14.96 10.53 -1.76
C CYS A 105 -15.93 10.08 -0.66
N VAL A 106 -15.94 10.78 0.50
CA VAL A 106 -16.90 10.55 1.60
C VAL A 106 -18.34 10.77 1.12
N ALA A 107 -18.62 11.88 0.45
CA ALA A 107 -19.94 12.18 -0.09
C ALA A 107 -20.40 11.13 -1.13
N LEU A 108 -19.53 10.78 -2.08
CA LEU A 108 -19.81 9.76 -3.11
C LEU A 108 -20.09 8.39 -2.49
N SER A 109 -19.31 7.96 -1.51
CA SER A 109 -19.52 6.69 -0.79
C SER A 109 -20.86 6.68 -0.08
N GLY A 110 -21.24 7.79 0.57
CA GLY A 110 -22.56 7.96 1.17
C GLY A 110 -23.69 7.86 0.15
N ILE A 111 -23.56 8.50 -1.00
CA ILE A 111 -24.55 8.43 -2.09
C ILE A 111 -24.65 6.98 -2.63
N CYS A 112 -23.54 6.30 -2.84
CA CYS A 112 -23.52 4.92 -3.32
C CYS A 112 -24.20 3.96 -2.33
N ALA A 113 -23.88 4.06 -1.04
CA ALA A 113 -24.51 3.27 0.00
C ALA A 113 -26.02 3.58 0.13
N ALA A 114 -26.41 4.86 0.00
CA ALA A 114 -27.83 5.25 0.01
C ALA A 114 -28.61 4.62 -1.16
N ARG A 115 -28.02 4.55 -2.35
CA ARG A 115 -28.62 3.91 -3.53
C ARG A 115 -28.74 2.38 -3.40
N LEU A 116 -27.84 1.74 -2.67
CA LEU A 116 -27.81 0.29 -2.48
C LEU A 116 -28.70 -0.17 -1.31
N PHE A 117 -28.62 0.52 -0.18
CA PHE A 117 -29.15 0.04 1.10
C PHE A 117 -30.07 1.06 1.79
N GLY A 118 -30.23 2.28 1.23
CA GLY A 118 -31.08 3.35 1.75
C GLY A 118 -30.31 4.41 2.54
N ARG A 119 -30.96 5.56 2.79
CA ARG A 119 -30.35 6.78 3.32
C ARG A 119 -29.56 6.60 4.63
N ARG A 120 -30.04 5.72 5.54
CA ARG A 120 -29.30 5.40 6.80
C ARG A 120 -27.95 4.79 6.51
N ALA A 121 -27.89 3.82 5.58
CA ALA A 121 -26.63 3.25 5.15
C ALA A 121 -25.71 4.30 4.50
N GLY A 122 -26.29 5.28 3.79
CA GLY A 122 -25.52 6.38 3.22
C GLY A 122 -24.81 7.22 4.27
N ILE A 123 -25.51 7.58 5.36
CA ILE A 123 -24.91 8.33 6.48
C ILE A 123 -23.83 7.49 7.16
N ILE A 124 -24.10 6.20 7.41
CA ILE A 124 -23.13 5.28 8.04
C ILE A 124 -21.88 5.14 7.18
N ALA A 125 -22.01 4.95 5.85
CA ALA A 125 -20.85 4.82 4.96
C ALA A 125 -20.01 6.11 4.92
N ALA A 126 -20.67 7.27 4.86
CA ALA A 126 -19.99 8.55 4.92
C ALA A 126 -19.25 8.74 6.27
N ALA A 127 -19.86 8.36 7.39
CA ALA A 127 -19.24 8.42 8.71
C ALA A 127 -18.03 7.49 8.82
N ILE A 128 -18.16 6.23 8.37
CA ILE A 128 -17.05 5.27 8.35
C ILE A 128 -15.85 5.84 7.57
N LEU A 129 -16.07 6.38 6.38
CA LEU A 129 -14.97 6.89 5.56
C LEU A 129 -14.43 8.25 6.04
N ALA A 130 -15.30 9.13 6.59
CA ALA A 130 -14.90 10.41 7.18
C ALA A 130 -13.94 10.19 8.36
N LEU A 131 -14.21 9.17 9.18
CA LEU A 131 -13.46 8.83 10.37
C LEU A 131 -12.37 7.77 10.12
N SER A 132 -12.13 7.37 8.88
CA SER A 132 -11.08 6.40 8.54
C SER A 132 -9.70 6.97 8.80
N ARG A 133 -9.01 6.43 9.84
CA ARG A 133 -7.70 6.87 10.32
C ARG A 133 -6.66 6.90 9.21
N TYR A 134 -6.53 5.81 8.46
CA TYR A 134 -5.56 5.70 7.37
C TYR A 134 -5.91 6.59 6.17
N HIS A 135 -7.19 6.78 5.85
CA HIS A 135 -7.56 7.67 4.74
C HIS A 135 -7.26 9.14 5.05
N ILE A 136 -7.34 9.55 6.33
CA ILE A 136 -6.91 10.88 6.79
C ILE A 136 -5.39 10.98 6.74
N PHE A 137 -4.69 9.96 7.28
CA PHE A 137 -3.23 9.91 7.38
C PHE A 137 -2.54 10.06 6.02
N TYR A 138 -2.98 9.32 4.99
CA TYR A 138 -2.34 9.38 3.68
C TYR A 138 -2.65 10.66 2.87
N THR A 139 -3.60 11.49 3.31
CA THR A 139 -4.00 12.70 2.56
C THR A 139 -2.89 13.76 2.42
N PRO A 140 -2.08 14.12 3.43
CA PRO A 140 -1.08 15.18 3.31
C PRO A 140 0.16 14.78 2.50
N TYR A 141 0.41 13.51 2.30
CA TYR A 141 1.60 13.03 1.61
C TYR A 141 1.47 13.11 0.08
N LEU A 142 2.60 13.29 -0.62
CA LEU A 142 2.66 13.30 -2.09
C LEU A 142 2.50 11.89 -2.67
N LEU A 143 1.38 11.26 -2.34
CA LEU A 143 1.03 9.89 -2.72
C LEU A 143 -0.32 9.88 -3.43
N LEU A 144 -0.50 8.93 -4.34
CA LEU A 144 -1.67 8.86 -5.21
C LEU A 144 -2.93 8.24 -4.56
N GLU A 145 -2.83 7.75 -3.34
CA GLU A 145 -3.85 6.91 -2.68
C GLU A 145 -5.18 7.63 -2.50
N THR A 146 -5.17 8.89 -2.06
CA THR A 146 -6.39 9.69 -1.89
C THR A 146 -7.06 9.99 -3.23
N CYS A 147 -6.26 10.33 -4.24
CA CYS A 147 -6.74 10.54 -5.60
C CYS A 147 -7.36 9.26 -6.18
N PHE A 148 -6.69 8.13 -6.01
CA PHE A 148 -7.19 6.84 -6.45
C PHE A 148 -8.51 6.46 -5.74
N SER A 149 -8.62 6.68 -4.43
CA SER A 149 -9.86 6.45 -3.66
C SER A 149 -11.04 7.25 -4.21
N PHE A 150 -10.79 8.48 -4.64
CA PHE A 150 -11.82 9.30 -5.30
C PHE A 150 -12.29 8.67 -6.62
N TRP A 151 -11.36 8.21 -7.47
CA TRP A 151 -11.72 7.51 -8.72
C TRP A 151 -12.49 6.22 -8.45
N VAL A 152 -12.13 5.47 -7.40
CA VAL A 152 -12.87 4.27 -6.97
C VAL A 152 -14.32 4.59 -6.62
N ALA A 153 -14.54 5.60 -5.79
CA ALA A 153 -15.90 6.01 -5.37
C ALA A 153 -16.72 6.51 -6.57
N LEU A 154 -16.12 7.29 -7.46
CA LEU A 154 -16.78 7.83 -8.64
C LEU A 154 -17.08 6.73 -9.68
N THR A 155 -16.17 5.78 -9.85
CA THR A 155 -16.40 4.58 -10.69
C THR A 155 -17.57 3.76 -10.17
N LEU A 156 -17.64 3.52 -8.85
CA LEU A 156 -18.79 2.83 -8.25
C LEU A 156 -20.09 3.60 -8.47
N TYR A 157 -20.09 4.93 -8.31
CA TYR A 157 -21.26 5.77 -8.54
C TYR A 157 -21.80 5.63 -9.96
N PHE A 158 -20.94 5.69 -10.97
CA PHE A 158 -21.34 5.54 -12.37
C PHE A 158 -21.69 4.10 -12.72
N ALA A 159 -21.00 3.10 -12.15
CA ALA A 159 -21.36 1.69 -12.30
C ALA A 159 -22.79 1.42 -11.82
N LEU A 160 -23.14 1.89 -10.62
CA LEU A 160 -24.51 1.79 -10.10
C LEU A 160 -25.53 2.57 -10.95
N SER A 161 -25.12 3.65 -11.57
CA SER A 161 -25.97 4.44 -12.47
C SER A 161 -26.18 3.74 -13.80
N ALA A 162 -25.16 3.08 -14.35
CA ALA A 162 -25.22 2.27 -15.58
C ALA A 162 -26.05 0.99 -15.38
N MET A 163 -26.12 0.46 -14.15
CA MET A 163 -26.99 -0.67 -13.79
C MET A 163 -28.49 -0.30 -13.71
N ALA A 164 -28.86 0.97 -13.86
CA ALA A 164 -30.27 1.38 -13.90
C ALA A 164 -30.91 1.03 -15.25
N ARG A 165 -32.24 0.79 -15.24
CA ARG A 165 -33.02 0.56 -16.45
C ARG A 165 -33.90 1.79 -16.71
N PRO A 166 -34.01 2.29 -17.95
CA PRO A 166 -33.26 1.87 -19.13
C PRO A 166 -31.76 2.21 -19.05
N LEU A 167 -30.93 1.55 -19.87
CA LEU A 167 -29.48 1.83 -19.96
C LEU A 167 -29.26 3.31 -20.36
N ARG A 168 -28.52 4.03 -19.54
CA ARG A 168 -28.17 5.43 -19.75
C ARG A 168 -26.75 5.55 -20.31
N ILE A 169 -26.60 5.92 -21.56
CA ILE A 169 -25.29 6.06 -22.23
C ILE A 169 -24.37 7.02 -21.45
N ARG A 170 -24.90 8.15 -20.93
CA ARG A 170 -24.13 9.09 -20.10
C ARG A 170 -23.51 8.42 -18.86
N ALA A 171 -24.18 7.42 -18.27
CA ALA A 171 -23.63 6.69 -17.14
C ALA A 171 -22.51 5.73 -17.57
N VAL A 172 -22.59 5.16 -18.78
CA VAL A 172 -21.51 4.32 -19.34
C VAL A 172 -20.31 5.19 -19.73
N ILE A 173 -20.50 6.35 -20.33
CA ILE A 173 -19.45 7.32 -20.60
C ILE A 173 -18.73 7.67 -19.30
N GLY A 174 -19.47 8.10 -18.25
CA GLY A 174 -18.88 8.44 -16.95
C GLY A 174 -18.16 7.27 -16.31
N LEU A 175 -18.74 6.06 -16.36
CA LEU A 175 -18.10 4.84 -15.85
C LEU A 175 -16.75 4.57 -16.54
N SER A 176 -16.76 4.58 -17.87
CA SER A 176 -15.59 4.22 -18.66
C SER A 176 -14.47 5.26 -18.56
N SER A 177 -14.81 6.56 -18.60
CA SER A 177 -13.84 7.64 -18.39
C SER A 177 -13.22 7.57 -16.99
N CYS A 178 -14.04 7.40 -15.93
CA CYS A 178 -13.54 7.26 -14.56
C CYS A 178 -12.68 6.03 -14.39
N LEU A 179 -13.05 4.90 -15.02
CA LEU A 179 -12.24 3.69 -15.00
C LEU A 179 -10.90 3.88 -15.72
N GLY A 180 -10.88 4.56 -16.86
CA GLY A 180 -9.64 4.91 -17.56
C GLY A 180 -8.71 5.78 -16.71
N LEU A 181 -9.26 6.79 -16.03
CA LEU A 181 -8.51 7.64 -15.09
C LEU A 181 -8.05 6.89 -13.84
N ALA A 182 -8.88 5.97 -13.33
CA ALA A 182 -8.49 5.07 -12.24
C ALA A 182 -7.31 4.17 -12.64
N VAL A 183 -7.32 3.61 -13.86
CA VAL A 183 -6.22 2.79 -14.40
C VAL A 183 -4.96 3.63 -14.60
N LEU A 184 -5.06 4.87 -15.08
CA LEU A 184 -3.93 5.80 -15.15
C LEU A 184 -3.37 6.18 -13.78
N THR A 185 -4.18 6.11 -12.73
CA THR A 185 -3.73 6.36 -11.36
C THR A 185 -3.16 5.09 -10.72
N ARG A 186 -3.79 3.94 -10.97
CA ARG A 186 -3.33 2.62 -10.49
C ARG A 186 -3.78 1.51 -11.44
N GLY A 187 -2.84 0.88 -12.11
CA GLY A 187 -3.09 -0.12 -13.15
C GLY A 187 -3.96 -1.32 -12.73
N SER A 188 -3.94 -1.68 -11.44
CA SER A 188 -4.76 -2.78 -10.91
C SER A 188 -6.28 -2.59 -11.11
N ALA A 189 -6.75 -1.35 -11.30
CA ALA A 189 -8.16 -1.06 -11.58
C ALA A 189 -8.67 -1.68 -12.91
N VAL A 190 -7.79 -2.07 -13.83
CA VAL A 190 -8.17 -2.75 -15.08
C VAL A 190 -8.93 -4.05 -14.82
N LEU A 191 -8.66 -4.74 -13.70
CA LEU A 191 -9.34 -5.99 -13.35
C LEU A 191 -10.83 -5.82 -12.98
N TRP A 192 -11.32 -4.59 -12.81
CA TRP A 192 -12.75 -4.35 -12.69
C TRP A 192 -13.50 -4.53 -14.00
N LEU A 193 -12.83 -4.29 -15.15
CA LEU A 193 -13.45 -4.24 -16.46
C LEU A 193 -14.23 -5.51 -16.84
N PRO A 194 -13.67 -6.74 -16.75
CA PRO A 194 -14.36 -7.95 -17.19
C PRO A 194 -15.72 -8.16 -16.51
N GLY A 195 -15.76 -8.09 -15.19
CA GLY A 195 -17.01 -8.30 -14.47
C GLY A 195 -17.97 -7.12 -14.58
N MET A 196 -17.50 -5.89 -14.75
CA MET A 196 -18.39 -4.75 -15.03
C MET A 196 -19.09 -4.94 -16.38
N VAL A 197 -18.34 -5.33 -17.42
CA VAL A 197 -18.92 -5.65 -18.74
C VAL A 197 -19.90 -6.79 -18.65
N ALA A 198 -19.54 -7.90 -17.98
CA ALA A 198 -20.41 -9.05 -17.80
C ALA A 198 -21.71 -8.70 -17.04
N LEU A 199 -21.61 -7.93 -15.94
CA LEU A 199 -22.77 -7.52 -15.17
C LEU A 199 -23.67 -6.53 -15.93
N LEU A 200 -23.11 -5.63 -16.71
CA LEU A 200 -23.85 -4.72 -17.59
C LEU A 200 -24.55 -5.50 -18.70
N ALA A 201 -23.86 -6.43 -19.33
CA ALA A 201 -24.43 -7.30 -20.37
C ALA A 201 -25.59 -8.12 -19.81
N TRP A 202 -25.42 -8.74 -18.65
CA TRP A 202 -26.49 -9.47 -17.97
C TRP A 202 -27.68 -8.57 -17.57
N GLN A 203 -27.41 -7.37 -17.08
CA GLN A 203 -28.45 -6.41 -16.67
C GLN A 203 -29.28 -5.93 -17.86
N HIS A 204 -28.67 -5.71 -19.03
CA HIS A 204 -29.29 -5.07 -20.19
C HIS A 204 -29.47 -6.03 -21.38
N ARG A 205 -29.43 -7.34 -21.15
CA ARG A 205 -29.58 -8.40 -22.17
C ARG A 205 -30.82 -8.27 -23.06
N ALA A 206 -31.88 -7.61 -22.56
CA ALA A 206 -33.11 -7.35 -23.32
C ALA A 206 -32.99 -6.20 -24.33
N SER A 207 -31.84 -5.49 -24.38
CA SER A 207 -31.61 -4.36 -25.28
C SER A 207 -30.22 -4.44 -25.91
N PRO A 208 -29.92 -5.51 -26.72
CA PRO A 208 -28.57 -5.83 -27.17
C PRO A 208 -27.97 -4.71 -28.04
N ARG A 209 -28.74 -4.11 -28.94
CA ARG A 209 -28.25 -2.99 -29.80
C ARG A 209 -27.78 -1.80 -28.97
N ARG A 210 -28.56 -1.38 -27.95
CA ARG A 210 -28.14 -0.30 -27.04
C ARG A 210 -26.92 -0.67 -26.23
N LEU A 211 -26.84 -1.92 -25.79
CA LEU A 211 -25.69 -2.43 -25.04
C LEU A 211 -24.42 -2.39 -25.87
N VAL A 212 -24.45 -2.92 -27.11
CA VAL A 212 -23.29 -2.92 -28.01
C VAL A 212 -22.82 -1.48 -28.29
N MET A 213 -23.75 -0.58 -28.63
CA MET A 213 -23.41 0.84 -28.84
C MET A 213 -22.80 1.47 -27.58
N ALA A 214 -23.37 1.23 -26.41
CA ALA A 214 -22.89 1.75 -25.15
C ALA A 214 -21.49 1.19 -24.79
N LEU A 215 -21.23 -0.09 -25.05
CA LEU A 215 -19.92 -0.71 -24.84
C LEU A 215 -18.88 -0.17 -25.83
N ALA A 216 -19.24 0.06 -27.09
CA ALA A 216 -18.33 0.65 -28.08
C ALA A 216 -17.94 2.09 -27.69
N ILE A 217 -18.93 2.94 -27.33
CA ILE A 217 -18.67 4.28 -26.79
C ILE A 217 -17.84 4.20 -25.51
N GLY A 218 -18.19 3.24 -24.61
CA GLY A 218 -17.46 3.01 -23.39
C GLY A 218 -15.99 2.64 -23.61
N ALA A 219 -15.71 1.76 -24.56
CA ALA A 219 -14.34 1.38 -24.94
C ALA A 219 -13.53 2.60 -25.40
N LEU A 220 -14.13 3.47 -26.24
CA LEU A 220 -13.51 4.71 -26.68
C LEU A 220 -13.22 5.65 -25.50
N CYS A 221 -14.22 5.88 -24.64
CA CYS A 221 -14.06 6.75 -23.47
C CYS A 221 -13.07 6.21 -22.43
N TYR A 222 -12.93 4.88 -22.32
CA TYR A 222 -11.91 4.22 -21.50
C TYR A 222 -10.51 4.40 -22.09
N ALA A 223 -10.36 4.20 -23.41
CA ALA A 223 -9.07 4.28 -24.08
C ALA A 223 -8.54 5.72 -24.20
N MET A 224 -9.44 6.69 -24.35
CA MET A 224 -9.08 8.09 -24.61
C MET A 224 -8.05 8.68 -23.64
N PRO A 225 -8.17 8.56 -22.32
CA PRO A 225 -7.16 9.07 -21.39
C PRO A 225 -5.87 8.22 -21.36
N ILE A 226 -5.93 6.93 -21.72
CA ILE A 226 -4.80 5.99 -21.66
C ILE A 226 -3.93 6.10 -22.92
N LEU A 227 -4.56 6.29 -24.06
CA LEU A 227 -3.92 6.19 -25.38
C LEU A 227 -2.73 7.15 -25.58
N PRO A 228 -2.76 8.44 -25.16
CA PRO A 228 -1.62 9.33 -25.32
C PRO A 228 -0.34 8.81 -24.66
N TYR A 229 -0.48 8.25 -23.44
CA TYR A 229 0.64 7.69 -22.68
C TYR A 229 1.14 6.37 -23.28
N ALA A 230 0.23 5.51 -23.72
CA ALA A 230 0.58 4.26 -24.37
C ALA A 230 1.32 4.50 -25.70
N VAL A 231 0.86 5.47 -26.51
CA VAL A 231 1.54 5.89 -27.75
C VAL A 231 2.93 6.46 -27.45
N HIS A 232 3.05 7.31 -26.42
CA HIS A 232 4.35 7.86 -26.01
C HIS A 232 5.33 6.75 -25.62
N ASN A 233 4.92 5.84 -24.74
CA ASN A 233 5.76 4.73 -24.28
C ASN A 233 6.13 3.77 -25.42
N SER A 234 5.30 3.63 -26.44
CA SER A 234 5.56 2.70 -27.56
C SER A 234 6.56 3.22 -28.58
N ARG A 235 6.86 4.54 -28.55
CA ARG A 235 7.80 5.14 -29.52
C ARG A 235 9.26 4.74 -29.28
N SER A 236 9.67 4.66 -28.00
CA SER A 236 11.07 4.41 -27.65
C SER A 236 11.48 2.94 -27.78
N PRO A 237 10.72 1.96 -27.25
CA PRO A 237 11.11 0.55 -27.29
C PRO A 237 10.76 -0.18 -28.61
N GLY A 238 10.05 0.46 -29.55
CA GLY A 238 9.66 -0.14 -30.84
C GLY A 238 8.65 -1.31 -30.73
N HIS A 239 7.92 -1.40 -29.61
CA HIS A 239 6.81 -2.35 -29.41
C HIS A 239 5.68 -1.69 -28.65
N LEU A 240 4.49 -2.29 -28.69
CA LEU A 240 3.31 -1.77 -27.99
C LEU A 240 3.49 -1.84 -26.48
N CYS A 241 3.41 -0.69 -25.85
CA CYS A 241 3.47 -0.52 -24.39
C CYS A 241 2.15 -0.01 -23.82
N GLY A 242 1.90 -0.29 -22.56
CA GLY A 242 0.81 0.34 -21.80
C GLY A 242 1.13 1.78 -21.41
N ALA A 243 0.22 2.40 -20.64
CA ALA A 243 0.43 3.75 -20.09
C ALA A 243 1.59 3.81 -19.05
N SER A 244 2.06 2.68 -18.56
CA SER A 244 3.24 2.53 -17.71
C SER A 244 4.01 1.30 -18.17
N VAL A 245 5.34 1.39 -18.18
CA VAL A 245 6.24 0.27 -18.55
C VAL A 245 6.71 -0.54 -17.35
N ALA A 246 6.32 -0.16 -16.12
CA ALA A 246 6.74 -0.85 -14.90
C ALA A 246 6.07 -2.22 -14.68
N GLY A 247 5.10 -2.62 -15.51
CA GLY A 247 4.26 -3.80 -15.29
C GLY A 247 5.06 -5.08 -15.03
N GLY A 248 6.03 -5.40 -15.87
CA GLY A 248 6.92 -6.56 -15.70
C GLY A 248 7.74 -6.48 -14.43
N LYS A 249 8.41 -5.34 -14.19
CA LYS A 249 9.22 -5.11 -12.99
C LYS A 249 8.40 -5.31 -11.70
N VAL A 250 7.21 -4.70 -11.62
CA VAL A 250 6.33 -4.79 -10.44
C VAL A 250 5.79 -6.21 -10.25
N LEU A 251 5.52 -6.92 -11.36
CA LEU A 251 5.09 -8.31 -11.32
C LEU A 251 6.21 -9.23 -10.83
N ALA A 252 7.46 -9.05 -11.32
CA ALA A 252 8.62 -9.79 -10.86
C ALA A 252 8.90 -9.54 -9.36
N LEU A 253 8.80 -8.28 -8.92
CA LEU A 253 9.02 -7.88 -7.55
C LEU A 253 8.10 -8.61 -6.57
N GLY A 254 6.83 -8.77 -6.94
CA GLY A 254 5.87 -9.45 -6.09
C GLY A 254 5.82 -10.98 -6.25
N ASN A 255 6.41 -11.56 -7.29
CA ASN A 255 6.22 -12.97 -7.62
C ASN A 255 7.53 -13.71 -7.92
N SER A 256 8.68 -13.18 -7.50
CA SER A 256 9.92 -13.96 -7.46
C SER A 256 9.90 -14.95 -6.28
N PRO A 257 10.69 -16.04 -6.31
CA PRO A 257 10.73 -17.05 -5.25
C PRO A 257 11.04 -16.49 -3.86
N GLU A 258 11.80 -15.41 -3.78
CA GLU A 258 12.19 -14.74 -2.54
C GLU A 258 11.29 -13.53 -2.21
N ALA A 259 10.25 -13.27 -3.01
CA ALA A 259 9.38 -12.12 -2.79
C ALA A 259 8.62 -12.24 -1.46
N PRO A 260 8.55 -11.17 -0.65
CA PRO A 260 7.67 -11.12 0.50
C PRO A 260 6.20 -11.01 0.05
N ALA A 261 5.28 -11.53 0.85
CA ALA A 261 3.85 -11.34 0.59
C ALA A 261 3.45 -9.88 0.84
N GLY A 262 3.99 -9.28 1.88
CA GLY A 262 3.85 -7.85 2.21
C GLY A 262 5.20 -7.19 2.36
N GLY A 263 5.31 -5.98 1.83
CA GLY A 263 6.58 -5.26 1.79
C GLY A 263 7.19 -5.19 0.41
N LEU A 264 8.35 -4.58 0.34
CA LEU A 264 9.08 -4.33 -0.89
C LEU A 264 10.52 -4.79 -0.74
N GLU A 265 10.93 -5.76 -1.57
CA GLU A 265 12.32 -6.19 -1.69
C GLU A 265 12.72 -6.38 -3.14
N TYR A 266 14.02 -6.27 -3.36
CA TYR A 266 14.67 -6.42 -4.66
C TYR A 266 15.63 -7.61 -4.64
N PRO A 267 15.12 -8.88 -4.58
CA PRO A 267 15.97 -10.06 -4.49
C PRO A 267 16.74 -10.31 -5.80
N ARG A 268 17.73 -11.18 -5.74
CA ARG A 268 18.56 -11.52 -6.90
C ARG A 268 17.74 -12.03 -8.09
N THR A 269 16.76 -12.88 -7.83
CA THR A 269 15.87 -13.41 -8.87
C THR A 269 15.04 -12.32 -9.56
N TYR A 270 14.61 -11.31 -8.81
CA TYR A 270 13.95 -10.13 -9.40
C TYR A 270 14.86 -9.46 -10.44
N HIS A 271 16.13 -9.17 -10.08
CA HIS A 271 17.07 -8.52 -11.01
C HIS A 271 17.34 -9.40 -12.23
N GLN A 272 17.50 -10.71 -12.05
CA GLN A 272 17.68 -11.66 -13.16
C GLN A 272 16.48 -11.66 -14.11
N TRP A 273 15.26 -11.70 -13.60
CA TRP A 273 14.05 -11.72 -14.42
C TRP A 273 13.84 -10.39 -15.16
N CYS A 274 14.16 -9.27 -14.52
CA CYS A 274 14.10 -7.97 -15.18
C CYS A 274 15.14 -7.83 -16.29
N ALA A 275 16.36 -8.36 -16.11
CA ALA A 275 17.39 -8.40 -17.13
C ALA A 275 16.96 -9.27 -18.32
N GLN A 276 16.43 -10.48 -18.06
CA GLN A 276 15.91 -11.39 -19.09
C GLN A 276 14.74 -10.80 -19.87
N GLU A 277 13.89 -9.99 -19.24
CA GLU A 277 12.81 -9.28 -19.94
C GLU A 277 13.38 -8.16 -20.81
N ALA A 278 14.39 -7.44 -20.35
CA ALA A 278 15.04 -6.37 -21.07
C ALA A 278 15.78 -6.86 -22.34
N ASP A 279 16.50 -7.98 -22.23
CA ASP A 279 17.20 -8.62 -23.36
C ASP A 279 16.29 -9.52 -24.21
N ARG A 280 15.00 -9.62 -23.85
CA ARG A 280 13.97 -10.43 -24.51
C ARG A 280 14.24 -11.94 -24.52
N SER A 281 15.12 -12.45 -23.70
CA SER A 281 15.40 -13.89 -23.60
C SER A 281 14.27 -14.64 -22.90
N CYS A 282 13.62 -14.03 -21.90
CA CYS A 282 12.46 -14.59 -21.22
C CYS A 282 11.62 -13.51 -20.56
N SER A 283 10.30 -13.52 -20.79
CA SER A 283 9.40 -12.58 -20.10
C SER A 283 9.16 -12.94 -18.65
N VAL A 284 8.88 -11.95 -17.80
CA VAL A 284 8.55 -12.18 -16.38
C VAL A 284 7.38 -13.15 -16.19
N PRO A 285 6.25 -13.07 -16.92
CA PRO A 285 5.18 -14.07 -16.81
C PRO A 285 5.64 -15.50 -17.11
N GLN A 286 6.54 -15.70 -18.10
CA GLN A 286 7.10 -17.02 -18.41
C GLN A 286 7.96 -17.55 -17.27
N ASN A 287 8.75 -16.69 -16.63
CA ASN A 287 9.56 -17.07 -15.47
C ASN A 287 8.69 -17.45 -14.28
N ILE A 288 7.63 -16.71 -14.00
CA ILE A 288 6.65 -17.04 -12.95
C ILE A 288 5.99 -18.39 -13.24
N LEU A 289 5.60 -18.65 -14.48
CA LEU A 289 5.00 -19.93 -14.86
C LEU A 289 5.97 -21.10 -14.73
N ARG A 290 7.27 -20.89 -15.05
CA ARG A 290 8.32 -21.89 -14.81
C ARG A 290 8.49 -22.19 -13.32
N TRP A 291 8.50 -21.15 -12.48
CA TRP A 291 8.58 -21.32 -11.03
C TRP A 291 7.35 -22.04 -10.48
N LEU A 292 6.14 -21.63 -10.88
CA LEU A 292 4.90 -22.33 -10.50
C LEU A 292 4.95 -23.83 -10.84
N ARG A 293 5.51 -24.21 -11.99
CA ARG A 293 5.62 -25.62 -12.39
C ARG A 293 6.67 -26.39 -11.60
N ARG A 294 7.75 -25.72 -11.16
CA ARG A 294 8.85 -26.33 -10.40
C ARG A 294 8.53 -26.46 -8.92
N GLU A 295 7.95 -25.44 -8.33
CA GLU A 295 7.69 -25.32 -6.89
C GLU A 295 6.25 -24.85 -6.61
N PRO A 296 5.21 -25.65 -7.00
CA PRO A 296 3.81 -25.21 -6.93
C PRO A 296 3.36 -24.92 -5.50
N ALA A 297 3.88 -25.63 -4.51
CA ALA A 297 3.52 -25.44 -3.11
C ALA A 297 4.03 -24.09 -2.56
N LEU A 298 5.25 -23.69 -2.90
CA LEU A 298 5.82 -22.40 -2.48
C LEU A 298 5.14 -21.23 -3.19
N PHE A 299 4.82 -21.39 -4.46
CA PHE A 299 4.03 -20.39 -5.19
C PHE A 299 2.63 -20.21 -4.57
N ALA A 300 1.93 -21.33 -4.30
CA ALA A 300 0.61 -21.30 -3.67
C ALA A 300 0.66 -20.67 -2.27
N ASP A 301 1.69 -20.97 -1.49
CA ASP A 301 1.94 -20.34 -0.19
C ASP A 301 2.10 -18.83 -0.30
N LEU A 302 2.93 -18.34 -1.23
CA LEU A 302 3.10 -16.90 -1.45
C LEU A 302 1.77 -16.23 -1.81
N VAL A 303 1.00 -16.82 -2.73
CA VAL A 303 -0.31 -16.28 -3.13
C VAL A 303 -1.28 -16.26 -1.94
N PHE A 304 -1.35 -17.35 -1.18
CA PHE A 304 -2.21 -17.46 0.00
C PHE A 304 -1.87 -16.41 1.07
N ARG A 305 -0.58 -16.21 1.34
CA ARG A 305 -0.11 -15.17 2.26
C ARG A 305 -0.51 -13.77 1.81
N LYS A 306 -0.38 -13.45 0.51
CA LYS A 306 -0.82 -12.17 -0.05
C LYS A 306 -2.32 -11.95 0.13
N LEU A 307 -3.12 -13.01 -0.11
CA LEU A 307 -4.57 -12.94 0.08
C LEU A 307 -4.95 -12.64 1.53
N LEU A 308 -4.28 -13.26 2.49
CA LEU A 308 -4.48 -12.98 3.93
C LEU A 308 -3.94 -11.60 4.32
N CYS A 309 -2.75 -11.25 3.83
CA CYS A 309 -2.05 -10.01 4.15
C CYS A 309 -2.85 -8.75 3.78
N PHE A 310 -3.66 -8.82 2.70
CA PHE A 310 -4.56 -7.72 2.33
C PHE A 310 -5.53 -7.35 3.45
N TRP A 311 -6.03 -8.33 4.21
CA TRP A 311 -6.98 -8.12 5.29
C TRP A 311 -6.32 -7.84 6.64
N ASP A 312 -5.02 -8.05 6.77
CA ASP A 312 -4.32 -7.95 8.05
C ASP A 312 -4.55 -6.59 8.72
N LYS A 313 -4.77 -6.63 10.03
CA LYS A 313 -4.90 -5.46 10.88
C LYS A 313 -3.60 -4.66 11.00
N THR A 314 -2.45 -5.32 10.83
CA THR A 314 -1.13 -4.71 10.95
C THR A 314 -0.81 -3.88 9.71
N GLU A 315 -0.16 -2.75 9.89
CA GLU A 315 0.37 -1.96 8.80
C GLU A 315 1.58 -2.66 8.18
N ILE A 316 1.66 -2.63 6.84
CA ILE A 316 2.86 -2.96 6.08
C ILE A 316 3.34 -1.67 5.44
N PRO A 317 4.29 -0.96 6.07
CA PRO A 317 4.70 0.35 5.65
C PRO A 317 5.51 0.31 4.34
N ASN A 318 5.52 1.46 3.66
CA ASN A 318 6.41 1.75 2.55
C ASN A 318 6.40 3.27 2.31
N ASN A 319 7.53 3.88 2.06
CA ASN A 319 7.77 5.32 2.00
C ASN A 319 7.51 6.04 3.34
N ILE A 320 6.41 5.73 4.00
CA ILE A 320 5.99 6.25 5.30
C ILE A 320 5.35 5.13 6.11
N SER A 321 5.42 5.22 7.43
CA SER A 321 4.73 4.35 8.38
C SER A 321 3.78 5.16 9.25
N PHE A 322 2.64 4.57 9.62
CA PHE A 322 1.65 5.25 10.44
C PHE A 322 2.22 5.58 11.83
N GLU A 323 2.78 4.60 12.53
CA GLU A 323 3.17 4.75 13.93
C GLU A 323 4.12 5.95 14.17
N PRO A 324 5.30 6.04 13.51
CA PRO A 324 6.22 7.15 13.76
C PRO A 324 5.72 8.50 13.23
N HIS A 325 5.00 8.53 12.10
CA HIS A 325 4.58 9.80 11.51
C HIS A 325 3.28 10.33 12.15
N ALA A 326 2.35 9.45 12.54
CA ALA A 326 1.13 9.87 13.20
C ALA A 326 1.38 10.44 14.62
N SER A 327 2.50 10.07 15.27
CA SER A 327 2.87 10.63 16.57
C SER A 327 2.99 12.18 16.56
N GLN A 328 3.20 12.76 15.39
CA GLN A 328 3.31 14.21 15.18
C GLN A 328 1.95 14.89 14.92
N SER A 329 0.83 14.14 14.96
CA SER A 329 -0.52 14.68 14.73
C SER A 329 -1.47 14.30 15.85
N ARG A 330 -2.01 15.29 16.56
CA ARG A 330 -3.06 15.10 17.57
C ARG A 330 -4.36 14.58 16.96
N ILE A 331 -4.68 15.03 15.75
CA ILE A 331 -5.88 14.61 15.03
C ILE A 331 -5.85 13.10 14.78
N LEU A 332 -4.72 12.54 14.38
CA LEU A 332 -4.60 11.11 14.09
C LEU A 332 -4.71 10.23 15.34
N HIS A 333 -4.61 10.80 16.54
CA HIS A 333 -4.79 10.11 17.82
C HIS A 333 -6.20 10.25 18.41
N LEU A 334 -7.12 10.94 17.73
CA LEU A 334 -8.50 11.03 18.22
C LEU A 334 -9.13 9.62 18.33
N PRO A 335 -9.69 9.25 19.50
CA PRO A 335 -10.21 7.90 19.74
C PRO A 335 -11.43 7.55 18.89
N VAL A 336 -12.07 8.56 18.28
CA VAL A 336 -13.22 8.39 17.37
C VAL A 336 -12.81 7.87 15.99
N LEU A 337 -11.52 7.91 15.64
CA LEU A 337 -11.05 7.47 14.33
C LEU A 337 -11.04 5.95 14.22
N LEU A 338 -11.53 5.47 13.10
CA LEU A 338 -11.69 4.05 12.83
C LEU A 338 -10.41 3.44 12.23
N PRO A 339 -9.82 2.43 12.87
CA PRO A 339 -8.68 1.71 12.31
C PRO A 339 -9.11 0.81 11.14
N TRP A 340 -8.14 0.39 10.33
CA TRP A 340 -8.37 -0.55 9.23
C TRP A 340 -9.11 -1.82 9.66
N ALA A 341 -8.73 -2.40 10.80
CA ALA A 341 -9.31 -3.64 11.30
C ALA A 341 -10.85 -3.57 11.42
N VAL A 342 -11.40 -2.44 11.88
CA VAL A 342 -12.86 -2.25 12.00
C VAL A 342 -13.50 -2.17 10.61
N ILE A 343 -12.96 -1.35 9.73
CA ILE A 343 -13.51 -1.12 8.39
C ILE A 343 -13.41 -2.39 7.55
N GLY A 344 -12.25 -3.05 7.59
CA GLY A 344 -12.01 -4.33 6.90
C GLY A 344 -12.96 -5.44 7.38
N THR A 345 -13.12 -5.56 8.70
CA THR A 345 -14.06 -6.53 9.31
C THR A 345 -15.49 -6.34 8.80
N LEU A 346 -15.99 -5.10 8.83
CA LEU A 346 -17.36 -4.81 8.37
C LEU A 346 -17.53 -5.10 6.86
N GLY A 347 -16.55 -4.74 6.05
CA GLY A 347 -16.57 -5.00 4.61
C GLY A 347 -16.50 -6.49 4.28
N LEU A 348 -15.63 -7.24 4.97
CA LEU A 348 -15.50 -8.69 4.81
C LEU A 348 -16.76 -9.42 5.29
N ALA A 349 -17.35 -9.01 6.41
CA ALA A 349 -18.62 -9.57 6.89
C ALA A 349 -19.77 -9.37 5.86
N PHE A 350 -19.78 -8.22 5.16
CA PHE A 350 -20.71 -8.02 4.04
C PHE A 350 -20.46 -9.02 2.91
N LEU A 351 -19.21 -9.21 2.49
CA LEU A 351 -18.86 -10.14 1.42
C LEU A 351 -19.27 -11.57 1.77
N LEU A 352 -18.98 -12.04 2.97
CA LEU A 352 -19.31 -13.38 3.44
C LEU A 352 -20.82 -13.62 3.46
N ARG A 353 -21.61 -12.62 3.86
CA ARG A 353 -23.06 -12.76 4.01
C ARG A 353 -23.85 -12.44 2.75
N HIS A 354 -23.45 -11.44 2.01
CA HIS A 354 -24.24 -10.83 0.95
C HIS A 354 -23.53 -10.75 -0.40
N GLY A 355 -22.23 -11.06 -0.45
CA GLY A 355 -21.39 -10.92 -1.65
C GLY A 355 -21.89 -11.74 -2.84
N GLY A 356 -22.41 -12.95 -2.61
CA GLY A 356 -22.89 -13.87 -3.64
C GLY A 356 -24.39 -13.78 -3.96
N VAL A 357 -25.13 -12.76 -3.49
CA VAL A 357 -26.58 -12.67 -3.72
C VAL A 357 -26.91 -12.30 -5.17
N ILE A 358 -27.03 -13.31 -6.02
CA ILE A 358 -27.21 -13.20 -7.48
C ILE A 358 -28.44 -12.36 -7.88
N ARG A 359 -29.53 -12.45 -7.11
CA ARG A 359 -30.75 -11.65 -7.37
C ARG A 359 -30.55 -10.15 -7.21
N ARG A 360 -29.52 -9.71 -6.47
CA ARG A 360 -29.21 -8.31 -6.20
C ARG A 360 -27.98 -7.84 -7.04
N ARG A 361 -28.13 -7.74 -8.36
CA ARG A 361 -27.06 -7.43 -9.30
C ARG A 361 -26.21 -6.20 -8.94
N LYS A 362 -26.82 -5.16 -8.33
CA LYS A 362 -26.08 -3.98 -7.84
C LYS A 362 -25.16 -4.33 -6.66
N TRP A 363 -25.52 -5.29 -5.81
CA TRP A 363 -24.66 -5.77 -4.74
C TRP A 363 -23.50 -6.58 -5.32
N LEU A 364 -23.77 -7.40 -6.35
CA LEU A 364 -22.71 -8.11 -7.08
C LEU A 364 -21.70 -7.14 -7.72
N MET A 365 -22.14 -5.97 -8.21
CA MET A 365 -21.23 -4.96 -8.74
C MET A 365 -20.27 -4.44 -7.65
N LEU A 366 -20.79 -4.11 -6.46
CA LEU A 366 -19.96 -3.71 -5.31
C LEU A 366 -19.02 -4.83 -4.90
N SER A 367 -19.54 -6.06 -4.76
CA SER A 367 -18.75 -7.25 -4.38
C SER A 367 -17.66 -7.54 -5.41
N TRP A 368 -17.99 -7.47 -6.70
CA TRP A 368 -17.02 -7.65 -7.78
C TRP A 368 -15.89 -6.64 -7.70
N MET A 369 -16.20 -5.35 -7.57
CA MET A 369 -15.18 -4.32 -7.46
C MET A 369 -14.25 -4.57 -6.28
N LEU A 370 -14.81 -4.97 -5.12
CA LEU A 370 -14.02 -5.23 -3.92
C LEU A 370 -13.15 -6.49 -4.07
N VAL A 371 -13.75 -7.60 -4.55
CA VAL A 371 -13.03 -8.87 -4.75
C VAL A 371 -11.96 -8.73 -5.85
N ALA A 372 -12.30 -8.12 -6.98
CA ALA A 372 -11.34 -7.91 -8.06
C ALA A 372 -10.18 -6.99 -7.62
N TYR A 373 -10.45 -5.97 -6.79
CA TYR A 373 -9.38 -5.13 -6.24
C TYR A 373 -8.49 -5.88 -5.26
N TRP A 374 -9.08 -6.71 -4.39
CA TRP A 374 -8.35 -7.59 -3.49
C TRP A 374 -7.43 -8.53 -4.27
N LEU A 375 -7.98 -9.25 -5.27
CA LEU A 375 -7.22 -10.17 -6.12
C LEU A 375 -6.13 -9.42 -6.92
N ALA A 376 -6.49 -8.25 -7.51
CA ALA A 376 -5.56 -7.42 -8.26
C ALA A 376 -4.36 -6.98 -7.42
N THR A 377 -4.62 -6.53 -6.19
CA THR A 377 -3.55 -6.10 -5.28
C THR A 377 -2.70 -7.29 -4.84
N SER A 378 -3.35 -8.44 -4.55
CA SER A 378 -2.66 -9.67 -4.14
C SER A 378 -1.86 -10.33 -5.28
N ALA A 379 -2.17 -10.03 -6.53
CA ALA A 379 -1.38 -10.52 -7.68
C ALA A 379 0.03 -9.90 -7.74
N PHE A 380 0.28 -8.80 -7.03
CA PHE A 380 1.59 -8.17 -6.94
C PHE A 380 2.19 -8.38 -5.54
N TYR A 381 2.30 -7.35 -4.73
CA TYR A 381 2.72 -7.38 -3.33
C TYR A 381 1.84 -6.44 -2.50
N ILE A 382 1.74 -6.68 -1.21
CA ILE A 382 0.82 -5.93 -0.34
C ILE A 382 1.59 -4.87 0.42
N LEU A 383 1.11 -3.63 0.32
CA LEU A 383 1.50 -2.51 1.17
C LEU A 383 0.25 -1.89 1.80
N ALA A 384 0.38 -1.33 2.99
CA ALA A 384 -0.75 -0.69 3.68
C ALA A 384 -1.39 0.41 2.81
N ARG A 385 -0.59 1.21 2.12
CA ARG A 385 -1.07 2.27 1.21
C ARG A 385 -1.92 1.73 0.06
N PHE A 386 -1.63 0.52 -0.45
CA PHE A 386 -2.41 -0.06 -1.54
C PHE A 386 -3.83 -0.42 -1.12
N ARG A 387 -4.06 -0.69 0.16
CA ARG A 387 -5.38 -1.00 0.72
C ARG A 387 -6.30 0.21 0.81
N ILE A 388 -5.73 1.43 0.80
CA ILE A 388 -6.50 2.69 0.92
C ILE A 388 -7.54 2.82 -0.20
N GLY A 389 -7.21 2.39 -1.42
CA GLY A 389 -8.17 2.37 -2.53
C GLY A 389 -9.41 1.49 -2.30
N ALA A 390 -9.36 0.51 -1.41
CA ALA A 390 -10.52 -0.30 -1.05
C ALA A 390 -11.46 0.39 -0.05
N LEU A 391 -11.00 1.39 0.70
CA LEU A 391 -11.77 2.00 1.79
C LEU A 391 -13.15 2.54 1.37
N PRO A 392 -13.33 3.20 0.21
CA PRO A 392 -14.66 3.62 -0.24
C PRO A 392 -15.62 2.43 -0.45
N LEU A 393 -15.13 1.34 -1.03
CA LEU A 393 -15.91 0.12 -1.25
C LEU A 393 -16.24 -0.58 0.07
N LEU A 394 -15.24 -0.66 0.97
CA LEU A 394 -15.40 -1.26 2.30
C LEU A 394 -16.36 -0.46 3.18
N ALA A 395 -16.33 0.86 3.12
CA ALA A 395 -17.26 1.73 3.86
C ALA A 395 -18.71 1.52 3.36
N VAL A 396 -18.91 1.43 2.05
CA VAL A 396 -20.22 1.14 1.44
C VAL A 396 -20.71 -0.27 1.83
N ALA A 397 -19.85 -1.27 1.74
CA ALA A 397 -20.16 -2.65 2.10
C ALA A 397 -20.46 -2.79 3.60
N GLY A 398 -19.62 -2.22 4.46
CA GLY A 398 -19.79 -2.25 5.91
C GLY A 398 -21.07 -1.56 6.37
N ALA A 399 -21.42 -0.41 5.78
CA ALA A 399 -22.69 0.24 6.03
C ALA A 399 -23.90 -0.60 5.58
N GLY A 400 -23.74 -1.35 4.47
CA GLY A 400 -24.70 -2.34 4.01
C GLY A 400 -24.88 -3.46 5.05
N PHE A 401 -23.80 -4.04 5.51
CA PHE A 401 -23.81 -5.10 6.55
C PHE A 401 -24.54 -4.64 7.81
N LEU A 402 -24.15 -3.49 8.36
CA LEU A 402 -24.75 -2.94 9.59
C LEU A 402 -26.25 -2.66 9.39
N THR A 403 -26.64 -1.99 8.29
CA THR A 403 -28.02 -1.60 8.05
C THR A 403 -28.93 -2.82 7.84
N LEU A 404 -28.46 -3.82 7.11
CA LEU A 404 -29.22 -5.05 6.85
C LEU A 404 -29.35 -5.89 8.12
N SER A 405 -28.28 -6.00 8.92
CA SER A 405 -28.31 -6.71 10.19
C SER A 405 -29.27 -6.06 11.19
N ILE A 406 -29.24 -4.73 11.35
CA ILE A 406 -30.17 -4.00 12.21
C ILE A 406 -31.64 -4.19 11.75
N ARG A 407 -31.90 -4.13 10.44
CA ARG A 407 -33.26 -4.38 9.90
C ARG A 407 -33.75 -5.78 10.22
N GLN A 408 -32.88 -6.76 10.10
CA GLN A 408 -33.22 -8.16 10.38
C GLN A 408 -33.49 -8.39 11.86
N ILE A 409 -32.67 -7.82 12.74
CA ILE A 409 -32.87 -7.87 14.19
C ILE A 409 -34.25 -7.26 14.55
N ARG A 410 -34.56 -6.07 14.02
CA ARG A 410 -35.85 -5.41 14.29
C ARG A 410 -37.06 -6.17 13.77
N PHE A 411 -36.95 -6.79 12.59
CA PHE A 411 -38.03 -7.57 12.00
C PHE A 411 -38.31 -8.86 12.78
N ARG A 412 -37.29 -9.56 13.27
CA ARG A 412 -37.44 -10.82 14.01
C ARG A 412 -37.66 -10.63 15.50
N ALA A 413 -37.24 -9.53 16.09
CA ALA A 413 -37.64 -9.19 17.45
C ALA A 413 -39.17 -9.04 17.61
N SER A 414 -39.88 -8.89 16.46
CA SER A 414 -41.34 -8.95 16.42
C SER A 414 -41.91 -10.38 16.29
N LEU A 415 -41.07 -11.38 15.97
CA LEU A 415 -41.51 -12.75 15.67
C LEU A 415 -40.94 -13.83 16.59
N GLU A 416 -39.65 -13.73 16.97
CA GLU A 416 -38.98 -14.71 17.84
C GLU A 416 -37.78 -14.07 18.56
N ARG A 417 -37.71 -14.27 19.90
CA ARG A 417 -36.81 -13.46 20.74
C ARG A 417 -35.31 -13.73 20.67
N ASN A 418 -34.79 -14.89 20.19
CA ASN A 418 -33.43 -15.29 20.62
C ASN A 418 -32.37 -15.72 19.58
N ALA A 419 -32.65 -15.81 18.26
CA ALA A 419 -31.69 -16.53 17.39
C ALA A 419 -30.81 -15.67 16.46
N LEU A 420 -30.89 -14.35 16.41
CA LEU A 420 -30.29 -13.55 15.33
C LEU A 420 -29.27 -12.48 15.60
N PRO A 421 -29.16 -11.89 16.80
CA PRO A 421 -27.95 -11.12 17.11
C PRO A 421 -26.70 -11.99 16.95
N CYS A 422 -26.80 -13.29 17.26
CA CYS A 422 -25.69 -14.24 17.25
C CYS A 422 -25.08 -14.46 15.85
N THR A 423 -25.88 -14.56 14.78
CA THR A 423 -25.30 -14.83 13.44
C THR A 423 -24.56 -13.64 12.84
N ALA A 424 -25.07 -12.41 13.00
CA ALA A 424 -24.37 -11.21 12.53
C ALA A 424 -23.11 -10.96 13.35
N LEU A 425 -23.17 -11.17 14.67
CA LEU A 425 -22.01 -11.08 15.56
C LEU A 425 -20.98 -12.16 15.23
N ALA A 426 -21.40 -13.41 15.07
CA ALA A 426 -20.50 -14.51 14.70
C ALA A 426 -19.77 -14.25 13.38
N LEU A 427 -20.46 -13.70 12.38
CA LEU A 427 -19.85 -13.30 11.12
C LEU A 427 -18.86 -12.14 11.28
N ALA A 428 -19.16 -11.16 12.12
CA ALA A 428 -18.24 -10.07 12.41
C ALA A 428 -17.00 -10.58 13.16
N VAL A 429 -17.17 -11.50 14.12
CA VAL A 429 -16.05 -12.14 14.83
C VAL A 429 -15.21 -12.99 13.86
N ALA A 430 -15.83 -13.80 13.00
CA ALA A 430 -15.11 -14.58 12.00
C ALA A 430 -14.33 -13.67 11.03
N ALA A 431 -14.95 -12.59 10.55
CA ALA A 431 -14.27 -11.60 9.71
C ALA A 431 -13.10 -10.93 10.42
N TYR A 432 -13.26 -10.59 11.71
CA TYR A 432 -12.16 -10.03 12.51
C TYR A 432 -11.02 -11.03 12.72
N ALA A 433 -11.35 -12.31 12.93
CA ALA A 433 -10.35 -13.37 13.03
C ALA A 433 -9.52 -13.51 11.74
N VAL A 434 -10.17 -13.36 10.56
CA VAL A 434 -9.44 -13.32 9.27
C VAL A 434 -8.48 -12.13 9.21
N CYS A 435 -8.84 -10.99 9.78
CA CYS A 435 -7.94 -9.82 9.87
C CYS A 435 -6.72 -10.04 10.79
N GLY A 436 -6.72 -11.09 11.62
CA GLY A 436 -5.57 -11.50 12.42
C GLY A 436 -4.87 -12.76 11.93
N ALA A 437 -5.48 -13.47 10.96
CA ALA A 437 -5.02 -14.79 10.51
C ALA A 437 -3.63 -14.76 9.87
N TYR A 438 -3.31 -13.67 9.17
CA TYR A 438 -2.00 -13.50 8.55
C TYR A 438 -0.87 -13.47 9.59
N GLY A 439 -1.02 -12.71 10.67
CA GLY A 439 -0.04 -12.67 11.76
C GLY A 439 0.17 -14.04 12.42
N ILE A 440 -0.92 -14.79 12.65
CA ILE A 440 -0.86 -16.16 13.19
C ILE A 440 -0.16 -17.10 12.20
N TYR A 441 -0.53 -17.03 10.92
CA TYR A 441 0.10 -17.83 9.87
C TYR A 441 1.62 -17.56 9.79
N ARG A 442 2.00 -16.30 9.79
CA ARG A 442 3.40 -15.86 9.72
C ARG A 442 4.22 -16.34 10.91
N SER A 443 3.70 -16.23 12.13
CA SER A 443 4.44 -16.59 13.35
C SER A 443 4.50 -18.09 13.61
N GLY A 444 3.52 -18.86 13.17
CA GLY A 444 3.38 -20.29 13.49
C GLY A 444 3.56 -21.23 12.29
N VAL A 445 2.71 -21.08 11.28
CA VAL A 445 2.61 -22.03 10.16
C VAL A 445 3.76 -21.86 9.17
N LEU A 446 4.09 -20.62 8.81
CA LEU A 446 5.10 -20.31 7.83
C LEU A 446 6.50 -20.83 8.19
N PRO A 447 7.02 -20.63 9.42
CA PRO A 447 8.31 -21.19 9.82
C PRO A 447 8.35 -22.73 9.78
N ALA A 448 7.21 -23.39 10.08
CA ALA A 448 7.10 -24.84 10.02
C ALA A 448 7.14 -25.35 8.57
N LEU A 449 6.44 -24.69 7.65
CA LEU A 449 6.47 -24.98 6.22
C LEU A 449 7.89 -24.79 5.65
N HIS A 450 8.55 -23.70 6.01
CA HIS A 450 9.90 -23.42 5.54
C HIS A 450 10.90 -24.46 6.00
N ARG A 451 10.86 -24.88 7.27
CA ARG A 451 11.71 -25.97 7.78
C ARG A 451 11.49 -27.27 7.02
N ARG A 452 10.25 -27.54 6.58
CA ARG A 452 9.92 -28.76 5.82
C ARG A 452 10.41 -28.72 4.38
N PHE A 453 10.25 -27.61 3.67
CA PHE A 453 10.54 -27.48 2.24
C PHE A 453 11.96 -26.95 1.96
N ARG A 454 12.60 -26.34 2.94
CA ARG A 454 13.97 -25.81 2.84
C ARG A 454 14.72 -26.09 4.15
N PRO A 455 15.07 -27.37 4.42
CA PRO A 455 15.71 -27.78 5.68
C PRO A 455 17.06 -27.10 5.93
N ASP A 456 17.78 -26.70 4.87
CA ASP A 456 19.08 -26.02 4.96
C ASP A 456 18.98 -24.55 5.35
N GLY A 457 17.77 -24.07 5.64
CA GLY A 457 17.49 -22.67 5.89
C GLY A 457 17.67 -21.80 4.65
N TYR A 458 17.30 -20.55 4.76
CA TYR A 458 17.58 -19.58 3.73
C TYR A 458 18.95 -18.95 4.00
N ALA A 459 19.94 -19.45 3.32
CA ALA A 459 21.20 -18.73 3.18
C ALA A 459 21.08 -17.84 1.94
N MET A 460 20.84 -16.56 2.09
CA MET A 460 21.11 -15.61 1.02
C MET A 460 22.60 -15.35 0.98
N SER A 461 23.23 -15.67 -0.12
CA SER A 461 24.54 -15.15 -0.43
C SER A 461 24.38 -13.72 -0.91
N TYR A 462 24.56 -12.77 -0.02
CA TYR A 462 24.64 -11.37 -0.36
C TYR A 462 26.12 -11.03 -0.42
N GLN A 463 26.66 -10.82 -1.62
CA GLN A 463 28.06 -10.49 -1.89
C GLN A 463 29.10 -11.44 -1.22
N GLY A 464 28.87 -12.74 -1.29
CA GLY A 464 29.80 -13.71 -0.70
C GLY A 464 29.58 -14.01 0.77
N CYS A 465 28.78 -13.21 1.49
CA CYS A 465 28.42 -13.50 2.88
C CYS A 465 27.16 -14.35 2.94
N ARG A 466 27.21 -15.47 3.68
CA ARG A 466 26.03 -16.25 4.04
C ARG A 466 25.36 -15.60 5.25
N ILE A 467 24.21 -14.95 5.05
CA ILE A 467 23.37 -14.48 6.14
C ILE A 467 22.34 -15.57 6.40
N ARG A 468 22.38 -16.19 7.57
CA ARG A 468 21.31 -17.07 8.05
C ARG A 468 20.25 -16.20 8.72
N TYR A 469 19.02 -16.30 8.23
CA TYR A 469 17.86 -15.68 8.87
C TYR A 469 17.25 -16.65 9.86
N ASP A 470 16.98 -16.22 11.08
CA ASP A 470 16.39 -17.07 12.13
C ASP A 470 15.01 -17.60 11.75
N HIS A 471 14.27 -16.86 10.94
CA HIS A 471 12.88 -17.16 10.57
C HIS A 471 12.65 -17.30 9.07
N GLY A 472 13.70 -17.37 8.26
CA GLY A 472 13.61 -17.46 6.80
C GLY A 472 13.39 -16.11 6.11
N PRO A 473 13.64 -16.03 4.79
CA PRO A 473 13.64 -14.80 4.00
C PRO A 473 12.26 -14.26 3.70
N LEU A 474 11.21 -14.95 4.11
CA LEU A 474 9.83 -14.64 3.76
C LEU A 474 9.11 -13.90 4.87
N LEU A 475 9.85 -13.21 5.72
CA LEU A 475 9.26 -12.23 6.61
C LEU A 475 8.87 -11.03 5.77
N ASP A 476 7.58 -10.81 5.70
CA ASP A 476 7.01 -9.71 4.97
C ASP A 476 7.42 -8.41 5.66
N GLY A 477 8.23 -7.62 4.99
CA GLY A 477 8.81 -6.41 5.54
C GLY A 477 8.41 -5.17 4.76
N GLY A 478 8.32 -4.05 5.48
CA GLY A 478 8.19 -2.74 4.90
C GLY A 478 9.43 -1.92 5.20
N MET A 479 10.23 -1.63 4.20
CA MET A 479 11.35 -0.70 4.35
C MET A 479 10.83 0.73 4.51
N ILE A 480 11.19 1.36 5.61
CA ILE A 480 10.87 2.76 5.88
C ILE A 480 12.14 3.54 6.19
N PRO A 481 12.27 4.74 5.64
CA PRO A 481 13.28 5.68 6.12
C PRO A 481 12.81 6.28 7.45
N VAL A 482 13.65 6.18 8.47
CA VAL A 482 13.41 6.78 9.79
C VAL A 482 14.46 7.87 10.02
N GLU A 483 14.00 9.10 10.21
CA GLU A 483 14.89 10.22 10.48
C GLU A 483 15.45 10.17 11.89
N THR A 484 16.73 10.50 12.02
CA THR A 484 17.38 10.63 13.32
C THR A 484 16.81 11.84 14.06
N PRO A 485 16.22 11.67 15.26
CA PRO A 485 15.66 12.76 16.03
C PRO A 485 16.73 13.70 16.53
N SER A 486 16.34 14.95 16.85
CA SER A 486 17.25 16.00 17.34
C SER A 486 17.98 15.64 18.65
N GLY A 487 17.44 14.69 19.44
CA GLY A 487 18.05 14.20 20.68
C GLY A 487 19.11 13.12 20.49
N GLY A 488 19.39 12.70 19.27
CA GLY A 488 20.20 11.52 18.98
C GLY A 488 19.43 10.21 19.17
N LEU A 489 20.07 9.12 18.82
CA LEU A 489 19.44 7.81 18.74
C LEU A 489 20.47 6.71 18.86
N THR A 490 20.15 5.62 19.56
CA THR A 490 20.92 4.39 19.57
C THR A 490 20.14 3.27 18.88
N LEU A 491 20.75 2.59 17.93
CA LEU A 491 20.20 1.42 17.26
C LEU A 491 21.00 0.19 17.69
N THR A 492 20.32 -0.86 18.10
CA THR A 492 20.97 -2.14 18.45
C THR A 492 20.43 -3.23 17.53
N LYS A 493 21.31 -3.93 16.85
CA LYS A 493 20.99 -5.06 15.98
C LYS A 493 21.77 -6.30 16.40
N ARG A 494 21.06 -7.43 16.56
CA ARG A 494 21.67 -8.73 16.78
C ARG A 494 21.65 -9.51 15.47
N LEU A 495 22.82 -10.00 15.05
CA LEU A 495 22.99 -10.78 13.84
C LEU A 495 23.56 -12.15 14.20
N ILE A 496 23.07 -13.19 13.53
CA ILE A 496 23.67 -14.53 13.58
C ILE A 496 24.60 -14.68 12.38
N THR A 497 25.89 -14.77 12.62
CA THR A 497 26.91 -14.83 11.57
C THR A 497 27.06 -16.23 10.98
N GLY A 498 26.50 -17.25 11.64
CA GLY A 498 26.50 -18.64 11.14
C GLY A 498 27.85 -19.36 11.18
N GLU A 499 28.88 -18.75 11.76
CA GLU A 499 30.19 -19.37 11.90
C GLU A 499 30.35 -20.11 13.23
N SER A 500 30.61 -21.40 13.17
CA SER A 500 31.06 -22.19 14.33
C SER A 500 32.52 -21.83 14.63
N GLY A 501 32.71 -21.19 15.77
CA GLY A 501 33.92 -20.72 16.40
C GLY A 501 35.28 -21.33 16.07
N SER A 502 35.85 -21.00 14.95
CA SER A 502 37.32 -21.03 14.78
C SER A 502 37.86 -19.65 15.19
N GLY A 503 38.45 -19.54 16.37
CA GLY A 503 38.84 -18.28 17.04
C GLY A 503 39.94 -17.47 16.32
N GLY A 504 39.85 -17.29 15.02
CA GLY A 504 40.74 -16.44 14.25
C GLY A 504 40.24 -15.02 14.13
N THR A 505 41.14 -14.05 14.14
CA THR A 505 40.84 -12.65 13.84
C THR A 505 40.59 -12.48 12.34
N ARG A 506 39.48 -11.87 11.94
CA ARG A 506 39.13 -11.64 10.53
C ARG A 506 38.91 -10.15 10.27
N ALA A 507 39.07 -9.74 9.03
CA ALA A 507 38.59 -8.44 8.56
C ALA A 507 37.07 -8.46 8.49
N ILE A 508 36.45 -7.50 9.11
CA ILE A 508 34.99 -7.32 9.19
C ILE A 508 34.65 -5.98 8.60
N ARG A 509 33.69 -5.98 7.70
CA ARG A 509 33.07 -4.77 7.16
C ARG A 509 31.61 -4.71 7.62
N VAL A 510 31.26 -3.70 8.38
CA VAL A 510 29.89 -3.47 8.83
C VAL A 510 29.28 -2.33 7.98
N LEU A 511 28.13 -2.59 7.41
CA LEU A 511 27.40 -1.66 6.56
C LEU A 511 26.06 -1.31 7.21
N LEU A 512 25.73 -0.02 7.26
CA LEU A 512 24.42 0.50 7.68
C LEU A 512 23.85 1.36 6.56
N GLN A 513 22.68 1.01 6.05
CA GLN A 513 22.03 1.79 5.02
C GLN A 513 21.49 3.10 5.60
N VAL A 514 21.89 4.20 4.99
CA VAL A 514 21.50 5.56 5.41
C VAL A 514 21.06 6.37 4.21
N ILE A 515 20.36 7.46 4.48
CA ILE A 515 20.00 8.48 3.51
C ILE A 515 20.51 9.80 4.05
N VAL A 516 21.51 10.33 3.37
CA VAL A 516 22.15 11.60 3.74
C VAL A 516 21.63 12.69 2.81
N PRO A 517 21.21 13.85 3.32
CA PRO A 517 20.77 14.97 2.49
C PRO A 517 21.84 15.40 1.48
N ARG A 518 21.43 15.85 0.30
CA ARG A 518 22.36 16.39 -0.71
C ARG A 518 23.08 17.62 -0.15
N GLY A 519 24.40 17.60 -0.26
CA GLY A 519 25.26 18.72 0.20
C GLY A 519 25.87 18.54 1.59
N ALA A 520 25.61 17.42 2.27
CA ALA A 520 26.34 17.10 3.50
C ALA A 520 27.81 16.80 3.16
N SER A 521 28.71 17.65 3.64
CA SER A 521 30.14 17.63 3.27
C SER A 521 30.98 16.60 4.05
N ALA A 522 30.43 15.96 5.05
CA ALA A 522 31.15 14.96 5.85
C ALA A 522 30.23 13.80 6.26
N PRO A 523 30.74 12.56 6.35
CA PRO A 523 29.97 11.45 6.89
C PRO A 523 29.61 11.76 8.36
N PRO A 524 28.39 11.36 8.78
CA PRO A 524 27.95 11.57 10.16
C PRO A 524 28.88 10.82 11.13
N ARG A 525 29.17 11.41 12.26
CA ARG A 525 29.97 10.79 13.33
C ARG A 525 29.16 9.75 14.10
N VAL A 526 28.63 8.76 13.39
CA VAL A 526 27.96 7.62 14.01
C VAL A 526 29.02 6.70 14.61
N ARG A 527 28.86 6.33 15.89
CA ARG A 527 29.76 5.40 16.57
C ARG A 527 29.21 3.98 16.48
N LEU A 528 30.08 3.02 16.18
CA LEU A 528 29.73 1.61 16.19
C LEU A 528 30.35 0.93 17.42
N ARG A 529 29.56 0.11 18.12
CA ARG A 529 30.04 -0.90 19.05
C ARG A 529 29.67 -2.28 18.54
N MET A 530 30.55 -3.22 18.66
CA MET A 530 30.29 -4.63 18.33
C MET A 530 30.54 -5.49 19.57
N ASN A 531 29.52 -6.24 19.97
CA ASN A 531 29.55 -7.07 21.19
C ASN A 531 29.98 -6.26 22.44
N GLY A 532 29.44 -5.05 22.58
CA GLY A 532 29.74 -4.12 23.68
C GLY A 532 31.09 -3.37 23.57
N ARG A 533 31.98 -3.75 22.65
CA ARG A 533 33.29 -3.11 22.46
C ARG A 533 33.20 -2.01 21.40
N PRO A 534 33.75 -0.82 21.66
CA PRO A 534 33.76 0.24 20.66
C PRO A 534 34.65 -0.15 19.48
N VAL A 535 34.16 0.10 18.27
CA VAL A 535 34.93 -0.05 17.03
C VAL A 535 35.72 1.25 16.81
N PRO A 536 37.06 1.18 16.74
CA PRO A 536 37.90 2.39 16.61
C PRO A 536 37.81 3.05 15.24
N ALA A 537 37.33 2.31 14.21
CA ALA A 537 37.18 2.86 12.87
C ALA A 537 36.07 3.90 12.80
N LEU A 538 36.29 4.99 12.08
CA LEU A 538 35.27 5.96 11.72
C LEU A 538 34.51 5.45 10.46
N PRO A 539 33.21 5.72 10.37
CA PRO A 539 32.43 5.31 9.21
C PRO A 539 32.84 6.11 7.96
N ARG A 540 32.85 5.41 6.83
CA ARG A 540 32.96 6.03 5.49
C ARG A 540 31.60 5.99 4.82
N LEU A 541 31.22 7.08 4.14
CA LEU A 541 30.01 7.07 3.30
C LEU A 541 30.38 6.45 1.96
N VAL A 542 29.76 5.33 1.65
CA VAL A 542 29.96 4.61 0.38
C VAL A 542 28.65 4.56 -0.40
N HIS A 543 28.75 4.65 -1.73
CA HIS A 543 27.61 4.57 -2.63
C HIS A 543 27.68 3.23 -3.37
N GLU A 544 26.95 2.26 -2.87
CA GLU A 544 26.95 0.92 -3.44
C GLU A 544 25.48 0.51 -3.74
N ARG A 545 25.26 -0.18 -4.84
CA ARG A 545 23.95 -0.77 -5.19
C ARG A 545 22.77 0.22 -5.19
N GLN A 546 22.99 1.42 -5.69
CA GLN A 546 21.99 2.51 -5.74
C GLN A 546 21.53 3.01 -4.35
N ALA A 547 22.26 2.70 -3.30
CA ALA A 547 22.02 3.14 -1.95
C ALA A 547 23.25 3.79 -1.32
N GLN A 548 23.04 4.56 -0.26
CA GLN A 548 24.10 5.14 0.56
C GLN A 548 24.29 4.28 1.81
N TRP A 549 25.54 3.98 2.13
CA TRP A 549 25.88 3.18 3.29
C TRP A 549 26.95 3.85 4.11
N LEU A 550 26.85 3.74 5.44
CA LEU A 550 27.97 3.96 6.34
C LEU A 550 28.72 2.62 6.48
N ALA A 551 29.99 2.61 6.14
CA ALA A 551 30.85 1.45 6.19
C ALA A 551 31.91 1.60 7.28
N TRP A 552 32.07 0.61 8.14
CA TRP A 552 33.16 0.45 9.11
C TRP A 552 33.97 -0.78 8.71
N GLU A 553 35.28 -0.61 8.59
CA GLU A 553 36.22 -1.69 8.28
C GLU A 553 37.19 -1.87 9.43
N PHE A 554 37.26 -3.05 10.02
CA PHE A 554 38.08 -3.37 11.18
C PHE A 554 38.35 -4.87 11.29
N THR A 555 39.28 -5.26 12.13
CA THR A 555 39.56 -6.67 12.43
C THR A 555 38.99 -7.02 13.81
N ALA A 556 38.29 -8.15 13.89
CA ALA A 556 37.78 -8.65 15.16
C ALA A 556 37.74 -10.21 15.13
N ALA A 557 37.60 -10.80 16.30
CA ALA A 557 37.36 -12.24 16.42
C ALA A 557 35.99 -12.58 15.84
N ALA A 558 35.89 -13.58 14.99
CA ALA A 558 34.66 -14.11 14.49
C ALA A 558 33.85 -14.72 15.65
N ALA A 559 32.59 -14.33 15.79
CA ALA A 559 31.66 -14.85 16.80
C ALA A 559 30.39 -15.35 16.11
N PRO A 560 29.74 -16.41 16.64
CA PRO A 560 28.50 -16.93 16.06
C PRO A 560 27.35 -15.93 16.12
N GLU A 561 27.40 -14.98 17.03
CA GLU A 561 26.49 -13.84 17.12
C GLU A 561 27.28 -12.52 17.14
N ALA A 562 26.77 -11.51 16.44
CA ALA A 562 27.25 -10.14 16.51
C ALA A 562 26.12 -9.22 16.98
N VAL A 563 26.35 -8.50 18.08
CA VAL A 563 25.49 -7.43 18.53
C VAL A 563 26.10 -6.11 18.09
N LEU A 564 25.47 -5.46 17.10
CA LEU A 564 25.87 -4.16 16.59
C LEU A 564 25.07 -3.07 17.29
N GLN A 565 25.73 -2.06 17.78
CA GLN A 565 25.11 -0.88 18.37
C GLN A 565 25.65 0.37 17.63
N PHE A 566 24.72 1.10 17.02
CA PHE A 566 25.00 2.33 16.27
C PHE A 566 24.49 3.51 17.10
N ASP A 567 25.39 4.35 17.56
CA ASP A 567 25.08 5.54 18.34
C ASP A 567 25.09 6.78 17.42
N PHE A 568 23.94 7.33 17.14
CA PHE A 568 23.74 8.58 16.38
C PHE A 568 23.75 9.76 17.35
N PRO A 569 24.72 10.68 17.25
CA PRO A 569 24.71 11.87 18.08
C PRO A 569 23.63 12.86 17.65
N PRO A 570 23.25 13.84 18.49
CA PRO A 570 22.31 14.90 18.12
C PRO A 570 22.71 15.67 16.85
N ALA A 571 24.00 15.79 16.58
CA ALA A 571 24.53 16.41 15.35
C ALA A 571 24.23 15.61 14.07
N ALA A 572 23.74 14.38 14.17
CA ALA A 572 23.32 13.56 13.03
C ALA A 572 21.84 13.82 12.64
N HIS A 573 21.22 14.87 13.18
CA HIS A 573 19.87 15.27 12.83
C HIS A 573 19.73 15.50 11.31
N GLY A 574 18.63 15.00 10.73
CA GLY A 574 18.38 15.07 9.29
C GLY A 574 18.95 13.90 8.46
N ILE A 575 19.66 12.96 9.09
CA ILE A 575 20.04 11.69 8.46
C ILE A 575 18.93 10.70 8.73
N ALA A 576 18.53 9.96 7.70
CA ALA A 576 17.61 8.85 7.87
C ALA A 576 18.39 7.52 7.72
N PHE A 577 18.01 6.54 8.50
CA PHE A 577 18.40 5.14 8.30
C PHE A 577 17.23 4.35 7.74
N VAL A 578 17.51 3.26 7.07
CA VAL A 578 16.47 2.38 6.53
C VAL A 578 16.13 1.31 7.54
N ALA A 579 14.89 1.29 7.98
CA ALA A 579 14.35 0.31 8.92
C ALA A 579 13.30 -0.56 8.23
N ASP A 580 13.23 -1.82 8.61
CA ASP A 580 12.19 -2.74 8.20
C ASP A 580 11.36 -3.12 9.42
N THR A 581 10.07 -2.75 9.42
CA THR A 581 9.18 -2.94 10.58
C THR A 581 8.66 -4.36 10.74
N LEU A 582 8.88 -5.23 9.77
CA LEU A 582 8.30 -6.57 9.75
C LEU A 582 9.33 -7.69 9.62
N ARG A 583 10.57 -7.35 9.29
CA ARG A 583 11.63 -8.33 9.14
C ARG A 583 12.43 -8.49 10.40
N ASP A 584 12.62 -9.72 10.76
CA ASP A 584 13.51 -10.12 11.82
C ASP A 584 14.89 -10.50 11.24
N TYR A 585 15.60 -9.50 10.73
CA TYR A 585 17.04 -9.65 10.45
C TYR A 585 17.87 -9.52 11.74
N GLY A 586 17.47 -10.25 12.79
CA GLY A 586 17.90 -9.93 14.12
C GLY A 586 17.09 -8.72 14.66
N ARG A 587 16.50 -8.89 15.83
CA ARG A 587 15.70 -7.84 16.47
C ARG A 587 16.53 -6.58 16.63
N THR A 588 16.05 -5.50 16.07
CA THR A 588 16.64 -4.18 16.25
C THR A 588 15.78 -3.42 17.24
N GLN A 589 16.40 -3.01 18.35
CA GLN A 589 15.79 -2.09 19.29
C GLN A 589 16.22 -0.67 18.92
N ILE A 590 15.24 0.19 18.65
CA ILE A 590 15.45 1.61 18.48
C ILE A 590 15.04 2.26 19.79
N ASP A 591 16.00 2.85 20.48
CA ASP A 591 15.75 3.63 21.68
C ASP A 591 15.96 5.12 21.38
N ALA A 592 14.84 5.83 21.32
CA ALA A 592 14.79 7.27 21.17
C ALA A 592 13.89 7.86 22.25
N ARG A 593 14.19 9.06 22.73
CA ARG A 593 13.40 9.74 23.77
C ARG A 593 11.91 9.91 23.40
N SER A 594 11.59 9.88 22.11
CA SER A 594 10.24 10.15 21.60
C SER A 594 9.45 8.89 21.19
N PHE A 595 10.10 7.76 20.95
CA PHE A 595 9.43 6.52 20.58
C PHE A 595 10.34 5.30 20.76
N GLN A 596 9.72 4.14 21.00
CA GLN A 596 10.38 2.83 20.92
C GLN A 596 9.78 2.07 19.75
N LEU A 597 10.61 1.52 18.88
CA LEU A 597 10.21 0.73 17.73
C LEU A 597 11.08 -0.52 17.64
N GLU A 598 10.47 -1.70 17.67
CA GLU A 598 11.15 -2.93 17.27
C GLU A 598 11.05 -3.07 15.74
N CYS A 599 12.18 -3.05 15.05
CA CYS A 599 12.23 -3.17 13.60
C CYS A 599 13.51 -3.88 13.14
N GLY A 600 13.48 -4.41 11.93
CA GLY A 600 14.70 -4.80 11.23
C GLY A 600 15.49 -3.55 10.82
N LEU A 601 16.80 -3.61 10.90
CA LEU A 601 17.69 -2.57 10.44
C LEU A 601 18.44 -3.09 9.21
N GLU A 602 18.46 -2.31 8.13
CA GLU A 602 19.25 -2.67 6.96
C GLU A 602 20.74 -2.41 7.25
N ALA A 603 21.34 -3.38 7.95
CA ALA A 603 22.75 -3.40 8.27
C ALA A 603 23.32 -4.80 8.01
N ASN A 604 24.46 -4.85 7.37
CA ASN A 604 25.14 -6.08 6.98
C ASN A 604 26.53 -6.17 7.61
N VAL A 605 26.95 -7.39 7.92
CA VAL A 605 28.33 -7.70 8.30
C VAL A 605 28.95 -8.54 7.18
N GLU A 606 29.94 -8.00 6.52
CA GLU A 606 30.74 -8.70 5.52
C GLU A 606 32.02 -9.22 6.16
N LEU A 607 32.26 -10.51 6.04
CA LEU A 607 33.50 -11.13 6.48
C LEU A 607 34.35 -11.36 5.22
N GLU A 608 35.62 -10.94 5.21
CA GLU A 608 36.53 -11.32 4.15
C GLU A 608 36.71 -12.84 4.20
N THR A 609 36.28 -13.54 3.17
CA THR A 609 36.67 -14.91 2.94
C THR A 609 38.15 -14.89 2.54
N LYS A 610 39.03 -15.64 3.25
CA LYS A 610 40.34 -15.97 2.70
C LYS A 610 40.10 -16.52 1.30
N ALA A 611 40.64 -15.85 0.30
CA ALA A 611 40.84 -16.47 -1.00
C ALA A 611 41.74 -17.69 -0.76
N ASP A 612 41.20 -18.90 -0.96
CA ASP A 612 41.99 -20.10 -1.07
C ASP A 612 42.83 -20.04 -2.35
#